data_6eed67196ec038c93f665d1fb1fa631a
#
_entry.id   6eed67196ec038c93f665d1fb1fa631a
#
_cell.length_a   1.000
_cell.length_b   1.000
_cell.length_c   1.000
_cell.angle_alpha   90.00
_cell.angle_beta   90.00
_cell.angle_gamma   90.00
#
_symmetry.space_group_name_H-M   'P 1'
#
loop_
_entity.id
_entity.type
_entity.pdbx_description
1 polymer ?
#
loop_
_entity_poly.entity_id
_entity_poly.type
_entity_poly.pdbx_seq_one_letter_code
_entity_poly.pdbx_strand_id
1 'polypeptide(L)'
;MKRALTIAGSDSGAGAGIQADLKTFAAHGVYGTSAITAVTAQNTNGVAGVHLVPAEFVTLQIETVVADIGCDAVKTGMLATSTIVEAVAAAVEALDLPNLVVDPVMVAKGGDRLLDADAVHAVRVTLLRLARVVTPNVPEAEVLAEMPIASVDDMRTAGQRILRLGCKAVIVKGGHLSGDDSIDVLVEAGRETRLTTPRVTGPHTHGTGCTFSAALAARLALGDSLDEAARGAKEYVTGAMRHGLPIGGGHQPLGHFWQTP
;
A
#
# COMPACT_ATOMS: atom_id res chain seq x y z
N MET A 1 19.20 -0.47 13.52
CA MET A 1 18.52 -0.04 12.28
C MET A 1 17.08 -0.54 12.35
N LYS A 2 16.10 0.26 12.01
CA LYS A 2 14.70 -0.15 11.95
C LYS A 2 14.45 -1.00 10.70
N ARG A 3 13.46 -1.90 10.74
CA ARG A 3 13.20 -2.93 9.74
C ARG A 3 11.73 -2.89 9.34
N ALA A 4 11.45 -3.05 8.05
CA ALA A 4 10.10 -3.16 7.54
C ALA A 4 9.97 -4.38 6.60
N LEU A 5 8.91 -5.16 6.78
CA LEU A 5 8.59 -6.29 5.91
C LEU A 5 7.50 -5.89 4.91
N THR A 6 7.75 -6.09 3.61
CA THR A 6 6.67 -6.03 2.62
C THR A 6 6.23 -7.44 2.24
N ILE A 7 4.91 -7.65 2.20
CA ILE A 7 4.26 -8.89 1.77
C ILE A 7 3.43 -8.54 0.53
N ALA A 8 3.97 -8.75 -0.65
CA ALA A 8 3.34 -8.28 -1.89
C ALA A 8 3.86 -9.01 -3.13
N GLY A 9 3.22 -8.74 -4.26
CA GLY A 9 3.70 -9.17 -5.57
C GLY A 9 4.95 -8.43 -6.02
N SER A 10 5.76 -9.09 -6.85
CA SER A 10 6.96 -8.56 -7.49
C SER A 10 6.61 -7.97 -8.85
N ASP A 11 6.91 -6.68 -9.06
CA ASP A 11 6.83 -6.00 -10.35
C ASP A 11 8.18 -6.05 -11.07
N SER A 12 8.28 -6.83 -12.16
CA SER A 12 9.53 -6.96 -12.94
C SER A 12 9.97 -5.64 -13.58
N GLY A 13 9.05 -4.69 -13.83
CA GLY A 13 9.34 -3.33 -14.28
C GLY A 13 9.86 -2.41 -13.17
N ALA A 14 9.81 -2.89 -11.92
CA ALA A 14 10.34 -2.23 -10.73
C ALA A 14 9.71 -0.86 -10.38
N GLY A 15 8.55 -0.52 -10.94
CA GLY A 15 7.83 0.72 -10.63
C GLY A 15 6.85 0.62 -9.47
N ALA A 16 6.38 -0.61 -9.16
CA ALA A 16 5.41 -0.91 -8.10
C ALA A 16 5.84 -2.14 -7.29
N GLY A 17 4.91 -2.77 -6.55
CA GLY A 17 5.13 -4.01 -5.82
C GLY A 17 6.26 -3.92 -4.81
N ILE A 18 6.86 -5.08 -4.48
CA ILE A 18 7.97 -5.14 -3.50
C ILE A 18 9.15 -4.24 -3.90
N GLN A 19 9.39 -4.03 -5.18
CA GLN A 19 10.50 -3.20 -5.65
C GLN A 19 10.31 -1.73 -5.29
N ALA A 20 9.11 -1.17 -5.46
CA ALA A 20 8.79 0.17 -5.00
C ALA A 20 8.85 0.27 -3.47
N ASP A 21 8.38 -0.77 -2.77
CA ASP A 21 8.38 -0.83 -1.31
C ASP A 21 9.81 -0.81 -0.76
N LEU A 22 10.69 -1.69 -1.26
CA LEU A 22 12.08 -1.79 -0.83
C LEU A 22 12.88 -0.51 -1.13
N LYS A 23 12.67 0.11 -2.32
CA LYS A 23 13.27 1.41 -2.65
C LYS A 23 12.82 2.49 -1.66
N THR A 24 11.53 2.50 -1.32
CA THR A 24 10.95 3.46 -0.38
C THR A 24 11.48 3.25 1.03
N PHE A 25 11.58 2.01 1.51
CA PHE A 25 12.19 1.69 2.80
C PHE A 25 13.64 2.16 2.86
N ALA A 26 14.43 1.85 1.81
CA ALA A 26 15.82 2.29 1.72
C ALA A 26 15.96 3.82 1.73
N ALA A 27 15.12 4.54 1.00
CA ALA A 27 15.08 6.00 0.98
C ALA A 27 14.76 6.63 2.35
N HIS A 28 14.06 5.90 3.23
CA HIS A 28 13.78 6.30 4.62
C HIS A 28 14.83 5.78 5.63
N GLY A 29 15.92 5.13 5.19
CA GLY A 29 16.91 4.55 6.08
C GLY A 29 16.43 3.34 6.88
N VAL A 30 15.38 2.66 6.40
CA VAL A 30 14.80 1.45 6.99
C VAL A 30 15.28 0.22 6.22
N TYR A 31 15.70 -0.82 6.92
CA TYR A 31 16.07 -2.09 6.30
C TYR A 31 14.82 -2.82 5.83
N GLY A 32 14.69 -2.99 4.52
CA GLY A 32 13.54 -3.63 3.90
C GLY A 32 13.76 -5.13 3.70
N THR A 33 12.79 -5.94 4.14
CA THR A 33 12.68 -7.37 3.85
C THR A 33 11.41 -7.65 3.05
N SER A 34 11.29 -8.80 2.42
CA SER A 34 10.12 -9.13 1.59
C SER A 34 9.68 -10.58 1.70
N ALA A 35 8.36 -10.79 1.63
CA ALA A 35 7.71 -12.06 1.32
C ALA A 35 6.92 -11.89 0.01
N ILE A 36 7.23 -12.67 -1.01
CA ILE A 36 6.67 -12.52 -2.35
C ILE A 36 5.41 -13.36 -2.47
N THR A 37 4.30 -12.74 -2.87
CA THR A 37 3.00 -13.41 -3.07
C THR A 37 2.77 -13.84 -4.51
N ALA A 38 3.35 -13.12 -5.47
CA ALA A 38 3.30 -13.42 -6.90
C ALA A 38 4.49 -12.79 -7.63
N VAL A 39 4.87 -13.37 -8.74
CA VAL A 39 5.84 -12.78 -9.67
C VAL A 39 5.10 -12.37 -10.94
N THR A 40 5.32 -11.14 -11.41
CA THR A 40 4.71 -10.65 -12.64
C THR A 40 5.72 -10.53 -13.77
N ALA A 41 5.25 -10.78 -15.00
CA ALA A 41 5.89 -10.30 -16.22
C ALA A 41 5.22 -8.96 -16.56
N GLN A 42 5.83 -7.85 -16.14
CA GLN A 42 5.22 -6.53 -16.16
C GLN A 42 6.23 -5.48 -16.60
N ASN A 43 5.73 -4.45 -17.28
CA ASN A 43 6.49 -3.26 -17.64
C ASN A 43 5.58 -2.02 -17.52
N THR A 44 6.03 -0.86 -18.03
CA THR A 44 5.27 0.40 -17.94
C THR A 44 3.96 0.40 -18.76
N ASN A 45 3.78 -0.51 -19.71
CA ASN A 45 2.59 -0.61 -20.56
C ASN A 45 1.51 -1.51 -19.95
N GLY A 46 1.86 -2.47 -19.07
CA GLY A 46 0.89 -3.37 -18.44
C GLY A 46 1.50 -4.68 -17.94
N VAL A 47 0.61 -5.58 -17.53
CA VAL A 47 0.93 -6.92 -17.01
C VAL A 47 0.70 -7.96 -18.09
N ALA A 48 1.77 -8.64 -18.53
CA ALA A 48 1.70 -9.70 -19.53
C ALA A 48 1.43 -11.08 -18.92
N GLY A 49 1.73 -11.27 -17.63
CA GLY A 49 1.51 -12.53 -16.94
C GLY A 49 1.74 -12.43 -15.44
N VAL A 50 1.10 -13.32 -14.68
CA VAL A 50 1.21 -13.43 -13.22
C VAL A 50 1.44 -14.89 -12.87
N HIS A 51 2.43 -15.15 -12.02
CA HIS A 51 2.68 -16.47 -11.43
C HIS A 51 2.54 -16.37 -9.92
N LEU A 52 1.60 -17.10 -9.34
CA LEU A 52 1.31 -17.07 -7.91
C LEU A 52 2.34 -17.91 -7.14
N VAL A 53 2.75 -17.43 -5.99
CA VAL A 53 3.52 -18.20 -5.02
C VAL A 53 2.51 -18.99 -4.15
N PRO A 54 2.72 -20.28 -3.89
CA PRO A 54 1.86 -21.05 -3.01
C PRO A 54 1.74 -20.40 -1.62
N ALA A 55 0.51 -20.39 -1.04
CA ALA A 55 0.23 -19.70 0.21
C ALA A 55 1.11 -20.19 1.37
N GLU A 56 1.35 -21.50 1.44
CA GLU A 56 2.26 -22.10 2.43
C GLU A 56 3.70 -21.61 2.28
N PHE A 57 4.15 -21.32 1.05
CA PHE A 57 5.48 -20.75 0.84
C PHE A 57 5.54 -19.26 1.16
N VAL A 58 4.44 -18.53 0.99
CA VAL A 58 4.34 -17.13 1.47
C VAL A 58 4.47 -17.11 3.00
N THR A 59 3.75 -17.98 3.71
CA THR A 59 3.87 -18.12 5.18
C THR A 59 5.31 -18.45 5.57
N LEU A 60 5.95 -19.41 4.91
CA LEU A 60 7.33 -19.82 5.20
C LEU A 60 8.33 -18.65 5.02
N GLN A 61 8.15 -17.80 3.99
CA GLN A 61 8.99 -16.60 3.82
C GLN A 61 8.82 -15.63 4.99
N ILE A 62 7.57 -15.38 5.43
CA ILE A 62 7.27 -14.49 6.56
C ILE A 62 7.92 -15.03 7.84
N GLU A 63 7.69 -16.28 8.18
CA GLU A 63 8.22 -16.93 9.36
C GLU A 63 9.75 -16.92 9.39
N THR A 64 10.39 -17.27 8.26
CA THR A 64 11.85 -17.29 8.13
C THR A 64 12.47 -15.91 8.35
N VAL A 65 11.90 -14.87 7.74
CA VAL A 65 12.37 -13.50 7.90
C VAL A 65 12.17 -13.00 9.34
N VAL A 66 10.99 -13.24 9.89
CA VAL A 66 10.64 -12.73 11.23
C VAL A 66 11.44 -13.44 12.33
N ALA A 67 11.71 -14.74 12.19
CA ALA A 67 12.45 -15.53 13.19
C ALA A 67 13.89 -15.06 13.38
N ASP A 68 14.54 -14.55 12.34
CA ASP A 68 15.94 -14.11 12.39
C ASP A 68 16.09 -12.58 12.39
N ILE A 69 15.44 -11.92 11.43
CA ILE A 69 15.61 -10.48 11.22
C ILE A 69 14.58 -9.70 12.06
N GLY A 70 13.35 -10.18 12.15
CA GLY A 70 12.22 -9.46 12.74
C GLY A 70 11.74 -8.28 11.87
N CYS A 71 10.73 -7.55 12.38
CA CYS A 71 10.26 -6.31 11.74
C CYS A 71 9.71 -5.34 12.79
N ASP A 72 9.77 -4.03 12.47
CA ASP A 72 9.20 -2.95 13.29
C ASP A 72 7.89 -2.42 12.66
N ALA A 73 7.65 -2.73 11.38
CA ALA A 73 6.39 -2.52 10.66
C ALA A 73 6.23 -3.53 9.53
N VAL A 74 4.98 -3.76 9.12
CA VAL A 74 4.63 -4.62 7.98
C VAL A 74 3.75 -3.84 7.00
N LYS A 75 3.99 -4.02 5.71
CA LYS A 75 3.10 -3.52 4.65
C LYS A 75 2.63 -4.69 3.80
N THR A 76 1.32 -4.82 3.57
CA THR A 76 0.80 -5.71 2.54
C THR A 76 0.44 -4.93 1.28
N GLY A 77 0.67 -5.55 0.11
CA GLY A 77 0.21 -5.04 -1.18
C GLY A 77 -0.65 -6.06 -1.90
N MET A 78 -0.37 -6.38 -3.18
CA MET A 78 -1.10 -7.38 -3.94
C MET A 78 -0.96 -8.77 -3.32
N LEU A 79 -2.06 -9.35 -2.86
CA LEU A 79 -2.12 -10.69 -2.27
C LEU A 79 -2.76 -11.74 -3.20
N ALA A 80 -3.37 -11.29 -4.29
CA ALA A 80 -3.92 -12.04 -5.41
C ALA A 80 -5.14 -12.94 -5.08
N THR A 81 -5.05 -13.87 -4.13
CA THR A 81 -6.10 -14.86 -3.83
C THR A 81 -6.54 -14.84 -2.38
N SER A 82 -7.77 -15.31 -2.11
CA SER A 82 -8.31 -15.47 -0.74
C SER A 82 -7.41 -16.36 0.13
N THR A 83 -6.88 -17.45 -0.42
CA THR A 83 -5.98 -18.37 0.30
C THR A 83 -4.70 -17.66 0.77
N ILE A 84 -4.09 -16.81 -0.08
CA ILE A 84 -2.92 -16.03 0.33
C ILE A 84 -3.29 -14.97 1.36
N VAL A 85 -4.43 -14.29 1.20
CA VAL A 85 -4.94 -13.31 2.19
C VAL A 85 -5.11 -13.96 3.56
N GLU A 86 -5.76 -15.11 3.63
CA GLU A 86 -5.99 -15.86 4.87
C GLU A 86 -4.68 -16.33 5.50
N ALA A 87 -3.74 -16.86 4.70
CA ALA A 87 -2.43 -17.29 5.17
C ALA A 87 -1.61 -16.10 5.75
N VAL A 88 -1.63 -14.95 5.06
CA VAL A 88 -0.96 -13.74 5.54
C VAL A 88 -1.62 -13.23 6.82
N ALA A 89 -2.96 -13.19 6.90
CA ALA A 89 -3.67 -12.77 8.11
C ALA A 89 -3.34 -13.68 9.30
N ALA A 90 -3.32 -15.01 9.09
CA ALA A 90 -2.95 -15.98 10.13
C ALA A 90 -1.49 -15.78 10.59
N ALA A 91 -0.54 -15.57 9.68
CA ALA A 91 0.85 -15.30 10.02
C ALA A 91 1.02 -14.00 10.80
N VAL A 92 0.33 -12.91 10.38
CA VAL A 92 0.34 -11.63 11.10
C VAL A 92 -0.16 -11.77 12.52
N GLU A 93 -1.26 -12.51 12.73
CA GLU A 93 -1.86 -12.73 14.04
C GLU A 93 -1.00 -13.65 14.91
N ALA A 94 -0.51 -14.76 14.37
CA ALA A 94 0.29 -15.75 15.10
C ALA A 94 1.66 -15.21 15.55
N LEU A 95 2.26 -14.34 14.75
CA LEU A 95 3.58 -13.75 15.03
C LEU A 95 3.49 -12.35 15.69
N ASP A 96 2.29 -11.87 16.00
CA ASP A 96 2.02 -10.53 16.57
C ASP A 96 2.78 -9.42 15.82
N LEU A 97 2.67 -9.42 14.50
CA LEU A 97 3.44 -8.52 13.66
C LEU A 97 3.02 -7.06 13.85
N PRO A 98 3.96 -6.14 14.13
CA PRO A 98 3.64 -4.78 14.53
C PRO A 98 3.30 -3.88 13.33
N ASN A 99 2.53 -2.83 13.58
CA ASN A 99 2.33 -1.70 12.67
C ASN A 99 1.91 -2.12 11.25
N LEU A 100 0.92 -3.00 11.14
CA LEU A 100 0.43 -3.49 9.86
C LEU A 100 -0.23 -2.36 9.04
N VAL A 101 0.34 -2.05 7.90
CA VAL A 101 -0.21 -1.16 6.86
C VAL A 101 -0.78 -2.02 5.74
N VAL A 102 -2.08 -1.97 5.51
CA VAL A 102 -2.75 -2.71 4.44
C VAL A 102 -3.04 -1.79 3.26
N ASP A 103 -2.33 -1.98 2.15
CA ASP A 103 -2.67 -1.40 0.85
C ASP A 103 -3.58 -2.39 0.10
N PRO A 104 -4.89 -2.16 0.00
CA PRO A 104 -5.85 -3.15 -0.48
C PRO A 104 -5.89 -3.16 -2.01
N VAL A 105 -4.76 -3.46 -2.64
CA VAL A 105 -4.57 -3.40 -4.09
C VAL A 105 -5.51 -4.37 -4.79
N MET A 106 -6.52 -3.84 -5.50
CA MET A 106 -7.55 -4.62 -6.21
C MET A 106 -7.37 -4.63 -7.72
N VAL A 107 -6.83 -3.53 -8.28
CA VAL A 107 -6.68 -3.34 -9.73
C VAL A 107 -5.31 -2.73 -10.02
N ALA A 108 -4.63 -3.24 -11.04
CA ALA A 108 -3.40 -2.65 -11.55
C ALA A 108 -3.66 -1.28 -12.19
N LYS A 109 -2.62 -0.45 -12.32
CA LYS A 109 -2.73 0.85 -12.98
C LYS A 109 -3.22 0.75 -14.44
N GLY A 110 -2.95 -0.37 -15.10
CA GLY A 110 -3.45 -0.68 -16.46
C GLY A 110 -4.91 -1.11 -16.53
N GLY A 111 -5.60 -1.28 -15.40
CA GLY A 111 -6.97 -1.77 -15.34
C GLY A 111 -7.10 -3.28 -15.15
N ASP A 112 -6.01 -4.02 -15.12
CA ASP A 112 -6.01 -5.47 -14.88
C ASP A 112 -6.46 -5.77 -13.45
N ARG A 113 -7.41 -6.70 -13.29
CA ARG A 113 -7.91 -7.12 -11.99
C ARG A 113 -6.85 -7.96 -11.28
N LEU A 114 -6.45 -7.54 -10.09
CA LEU A 114 -5.41 -8.18 -9.27
C LEU A 114 -5.95 -8.98 -8.09
N LEU A 115 -7.22 -8.72 -7.71
CA LEU A 115 -7.95 -9.47 -6.70
C LEU A 115 -9.28 -9.95 -7.29
N ASP A 116 -9.65 -11.19 -7.01
CA ASP A 116 -11.01 -11.69 -7.27
C ASP A 116 -12.00 -11.31 -6.14
N ALA A 117 -13.27 -11.62 -6.32
CA ALA A 117 -14.33 -11.26 -5.35
C ALA A 117 -14.13 -11.96 -3.99
N ASP A 118 -13.66 -13.20 -4.00
CA ASP A 118 -13.44 -13.99 -2.78
C ASP A 118 -12.24 -13.43 -2.00
N ALA A 119 -11.19 -12.98 -2.72
CA ALA A 119 -10.05 -12.34 -2.10
C ALA A 119 -10.42 -10.97 -1.49
N VAL A 120 -11.28 -10.17 -2.14
CA VAL A 120 -11.82 -8.92 -1.56
C VAL A 120 -12.60 -9.22 -0.27
N HIS A 121 -13.43 -10.26 -0.29
CA HIS A 121 -14.15 -10.69 0.92
C HIS A 121 -13.19 -11.10 2.03
N ALA A 122 -12.18 -11.92 1.74
CA ALA A 122 -11.17 -12.35 2.69
C ALA A 122 -10.42 -11.14 3.29
N VAL A 123 -10.00 -10.16 2.48
CA VAL A 123 -9.38 -8.92 2.97
C VAL A 123 -10.29 -8.23 3.99
N ARG A 124 -11.59 -8.05 3.66
CA ARG A 124 -12.56 -7.37 4.53
C ARG A 124 -12.75 -8.06 5.88
N VAL A 125 -12.84 -9.39 5.91
CA VAL A 125 -13.24 -10.15 7.12
C VAL A 125 -12.05 -10.65 7.94
N THR A 126 -10.87 -10.83 7.34
CA THR A 126 -9.71 -11.39 8.04
C THR A 126 -8.60 -10.38 8.27
N LEU A 127 -8.16 -9.68 7.20
CA LEU A 127 -6.94 -8.88 7.24
C LEU A 127 -7.18 -7.47 7.83
N LEU A 128 -8.30 -6.81 7.46
CA LEU A 128 -8.52 -5.42 7.88
C LEU A 128 -8.61 -5.28 9.40
N ARG A 129 -9.17 -6.22 10.13
CA ARG A 129 -9.26 -6.18 11.59
C ARG A 129 -7.89 -6.16 12.31
N LEU A 130 -6.85 -6.64 11.64
CA LEU A 130 -5.47 -6.67 12.15
C LEU A 130 -4.72 -5.37 11.83
N ALA A 131 -5.23 -4.57 10.88
CA ALA A 131 -4.53 -3.41 10.35
C ALA A 131 -4.44 -2.27 11.38
N ARG A 132 -3.24 -1.71 11.56
CA ARG A 132 -3.07 -0.41 12.18
C ARG A 132 -3.64 0.69 11.28
N VAL A 133 -3.44 0.58 9.98
CA VAL A 133 -3.99 1.51 9.01
C VAL A 133 -4.21 0.85 7.65
N VAL A 134 -5.32 1.18 7.01
CA VAL A 134 -5.67 0.75 5.65
C VAL A 134 -5.58 1.96 4.73
N THR A 135 -5.02 1.79 3.53
CA THR A 135 -4.72 2.90 2.60
C THR A 135 -5.41 2.76 1.24
N PRO A 136 -6.74 2.66 1.16
CA PRO A 136 -7.45 2.51 -0.10
C PRO A 136 -7.39 3.80 -0.95
N ASN A 137 -7.29 3.66 -2.26
CA ASN A 137 -7.66 4.73 -3.19
C ASN A 137 -9.20 4.83 -3.30
N VAL A 138 -9.72 5.82 -4.05
CA VAL A 138 -11.17 6.04 -4.16
C VAL A 138 -11.90 4.78 -4.68
N PRO A 139 -11.52 4.13 -5.80
CA PRO A 139 -12.18 2.91 -6.26
C PRO A 139 -12.13 1.76 -5.24
N GLU A 140 -11.01 1.56 -4.57
CA GLU A 140 -10.86 0.55 -3.51
C GLU A 140 -11.73 0.87 -2.29
N ALA A 141 -11.82 2.15 -1.92
CA ALA A 141 -12.68 2.60 -0.82
C ALA A 141 -14.16 2.43 -1.13
N GLU A 142 -14.59 2.66 -2.39
CA GLU A 142 -15.97 2.39 -2.85
C GLU A 142 -16.34 0.92 -2.66
N VAL A 143 -15.43 0.00 -3.04
CA VAL A 143 -15.64 -1.44 -2.86
C VAL A 143 -15.68 -1.82 -1.39
N LEU A 144 -14.73 -1.34 -0.58
CA LEU A 144 -14.65 -1.67 0.85
C LEU A 144 -15.79 -1.07 1.66
N ALA A 145 -16.21 0.14 1.34
CA ALA A 145 -17.28 0.85 2.05
C ALA A 145 -18.69 0.56 1.50
N GLU A 146 -18.77 -0.11 0.34
CA GLU A 146 -20.04 -0.38 -0.37
C GLU A 146 -20.84 0.90 -0.60
N MET A 147 -20.17 1.94 -1.13
CA MET A 147 -20.81 3.23 -1.46
C MET A 147 -20.01 3.98 -2.52
N PRO A 148 -20.67 4.80 -3.38
CA PRO A 148 -20.00 5.66 -4.32
C PRO A 148 -19.27 6.81 -3.58
N ILE A 149 -18.17 7.30 -4.18
CA ILE A 149 -17.36 8.41 -3.66
C ILE A 149 -17.14 9.44 -4.76
N ALA A 150 -17.77 10.60 -4.62
CA ALA A 150 -17.66 11.72 -5.55
C ALA A 150 -17.05 12.98 -4.91
N SER A 151 -16.90 13.01 -3.60
CA SER A 151 -16.44 14.16 -2.83
C SER A 151 -15.52 13.77 -1.68
N VAL A 152 -14.85 14.76 -1.10
CA VAL A 152 -14.04 14.59 0.12
C VAL A 152 -14.91 14.17 1.32
N ASP A 153 -16.16 14.62 1.38
CA ASP A 153 -17.08 14.22 2.44
C ASP A 153 -17.55 12.76 2.27
N ASP A 154 -17.67 12.27 1.02
CA ASP A 154 -17.89 10.85 0.77
C ASP A 154 -16.67 10.02 1.17
N MET A 155 -15.44 10.50 0.90
CA MET A 155 -14.22 9.83 1.36
C MET A 155 -14.19 9.67 2.87
N ARG A 156 -14.59 10.71 3.62
CA ARG A 156 -14.73 10.66 5.07
C ARG A 156 -15.73 9.59 5.50
N THR A 157 -16.91 9.59 4.88
CA THR A 157 -17.98 8.64 5.17
C THR A 157 -17.55 7.20 4.86
N ALA A 158 -16.88 6.99 3.72
CA ALA A 158 -16.30 5.69 3.35
C ALA A 158 -15.24 5.24 4.36
N GLY A 159 -14.34 6.13 4.76
CA GLY A 159 -13.34 5.84 5.79
C GLY A 159 -13.98 5.40 7.12
N GLN A 160 -15.07 6.06 7.55
CA GLN A 160 -15.82 5.66 8.74
C GLN A 160 -16.49 4.29 8.60
N ARG A 161 -16.99 3.94 7.39
CA ARG A 161 -17.56 2.61 7.14
C ARG A 161 -16.47 1.53 7.16
N ILE A 162 -15.31 1.78 6.55
CA ILE A 162 -14.18 0.86 6.55
C ILE A 162 -13.63 0.67 7.96
N LEU A 163 -13.58 1.72 8.77
CA LEU A 163 -13.13 1.65 10.17
C LEU A 163 -13.98 0.65 10.99
N ARG A 164 -15.28 0.52 10.68
CA ARG A 164 -16.18 -0.46 11.34
C ARG A 164 -15.84 -1.92 11.00
N LEU A 165 -15.00 -2.17 9.98
CA LEU A 165 -14.48 -3.51 9.68
C LEU A 165 -13.36 -3.94 10.64
N GLY A 166 -12.99 -3.09 11.63
CA GLY A 166 -12.13 -3.43 12.75
C GLY A 166 -10.70 -2.89 12.68
N CYS A 167 -10.28 -2.24 11.60
CA CYS A 167 -8.98 -1.57 11.53
C CYS A 167 -8.91 -0.35 12.47
N LYS A 168 -7.69 0.07 12.86
CA LYS A 168 -7.50 1.18 13.80
C LYS A 168 -7.58 2.56 13.13
N ALA A 169 -7.26 2.62 11.83
CA ALA A 169 -7.33 3.84 11.03
C ALA A 169 -7.50 3.55 9.54
N VAL A 170 -7.98 4.53 8.78
CA VAL A 170 -8.13 4.46 7.32
C VAL A 170 -7.61 5.74 6.71
N ILE A 171 -6.79 5.65 5.66
CA ILE A 171 -6.41 6.79 4.82
C ILE A 171 -7.02 6.58 3.44
N VAL A 172 -8.10 7.27 3.13
CA VAL A 172 -8.68 7.26 1.78
C VAL A 172 -7.88 8.22 0.89
N LYS A 173 -7.23 7.67 -0.14
CA LYS A 173 -6.36 8.43 -1.07
C LYS A 173 -7.20 9.11 -2.17
N GLY A 174 -7.24 10.44 -2.20
CA GLY A 174 -8.11 11.22 -3.10
C GLY A 174 -7.51 11.59 -4.45
N GLY A 175 -6.41 10.96 -4.86
CA GLY A 175 -5.76 11.25 -6.14
C GLY A 175 -6.66 11.06 -7.39
N HIS A 176 -7.78 10.36 -7.26
CA HIS A 176 -8.76 10.13 -8.33
C HIS A 176 -9.84 11.22 -8.44
N LEU A 177 -10.03 12.04 -7.42
CA LEU A 177 -10.96 13.17 -7.49
C LEU A 177 -10.36 14.29 -8.35
N SER A 178 -11.22 15.12 -8.93
CA SER A 178 -10.82 16.30 -9.70
C SER A 178 -10.41 17.46 -8.77
N GLY A 179 -9.72 18.47 -9.32
CA GLY A 179 -9.30 19.70 -8.65
C GLY A 179 -7.80 19.91 -8.64
N ASP A 180 -7.38 21.10 -8.21
CA ASP A 180 -5.97 21.54 -8.19
C ASP A 180 -5.18 20.89 -7.05
N ASP A 181 -5.88 20.44 -6.01
CA ASP A 181 -5.30 19.75 -4.88
C ASP A 181 -5.56 18.23 -4.93
N SER A 182 -4.62 17.47 -4.40
CA SER A 182 -4.76 16.06 -4.06
C SER A 182 -4.98 15.95 -2.56
N ILE A 183 -6.23 15.60 -2.16
CA ILE A 183 -6.64 15.54 -0.77
C ILE A 183 -6.80 14.07 -0.37
N ASP A 184 -6.07 13.62 0.65
CA ASP A 184 -6.33 12.33 1.29
C ASP A 184 -7.00 12.58 2.65
N VAL A 185 -7.82 11.64 3.12
CA VAL A 185 -8.55 11.75 4.38
C VAL A 185 -8.12 10.62 5.31
N LEU A 186 -7.43 10.97 6.39
CA LEU A 186 -7.16 10.06 7.51
C LEU A 186 -8.35 10.08 8.47
N VAL A 187 -8.91 8.90 8.73
CA VAL A 187 -10.03 8.68 9.65
C VAL A 187 -9.59 7.73 10.76
N GLU A 188 -9.73 8.18 11.99
CA GLU A 188 -9.54 7.44 13.24
C GLU A 188 -10.81 7.51 14.08
N ALA A 189 -10.90 6.75 15.17
CA ALA A 189 -12.04 6.82 16.07
C ALA A 189 -12.19 8.24 16.66
N GLY A 190 -13.25 8.96 16.26
CA GLY A 190 -13.56 10.32 16.73
C GLY A 190 -12.67 11.43 16.19
N ARG A 191 -11.78 11.15 15.25
CA ARG A 191 -10.87 12.13 14.64
C ARG A 191 -10.77 11.96 13.15
N GLU A 192 -10.66 13.08 12.43
CA GLU A 192 -10.32 13.09 11.01
C GLU A 192 -9.25 14.15 10.73
N THR A 193 -8.40 13.86 9.74
CA THR A 193 -7.34 14.78 9.29
C THR A 193 -7.31 14.79 7.77
N ARG A 194 -7.30 15.98 7.17
CA ARG A 194 -7.09 16.14 5.71
C ARG A 194 -5.60 16.34 5.46
N LEU A 195 -5.10 15.58 4.48
CA LEU A 195 -3.71 15.66 4.00
C LEU A 195 -3.76 16.24 2.60
N THR A 196 -3.40 17.49 2.45
CA THR A 196 -3.53 18.23 1.19
C THR A 196 -2.16 18.56 0.61
N THR A 197 -1.97 18.29 -0.69
CA THR A 197 -0.81 18.74 -1.46
C THR A 197 -1.29 19.21 -2.83
N PRO A 198 -0.58 20.15 -3.49
CA PRO A 198 -0.85 20.46 -4.89
C PRO A 198 -0.80 19.21 -5.75
N ARG A 199 -1.74 19.07 -6.66
CA ARG A 199 -1.82 17.92 -7.58
C ARG A 199 -0.62 17.91 -8.53
N VAL A 200 0.05 16.79 -8.60
CA VAL A 200 1.11 16.55 -9.59
C VAL A 200 0.47 15.91 -10.81
N THR A 201 0.61 16.56 -11.96
CA THR A 201 0.17 16.03 -13.25
C THR A 201 1.36 15.47 -14.02
N GLY A 202 1.14 14.44 -14.83
CA GLY A 202 2.18 13.85 -15.65
C GLY A 202 2.12 12.31 -15.73
N PRO A 203 3.04 11.69 -16.46
CA PRO A 203 3.06 10.25 -16.71
C PRO A 203 3.61 9.44 -15.52
N HIS A 204 4.27 10.09 -14.55
CA HIS A 204 4.96 9.46 -13.42
C HIS A 204 3.98 9.07 -12.31
N THR A 205 3.19 8.04 -12.55
CA THR A 205 2.12 7.61 -11.63
C THR A 205 2.18 6.13 -11.28
N HIS A 206 3.09 5.35 -11.90
CA HIS A 206 3.22 3.93 -11.61
C HIS A 206 3.81 3.69 -10.22
N GLY A 207 3.10 2.93 -9.39
CA GLY A 207 3.52 2.61 -8.03
C GLY A 207 3.22 3.69 -6.97
N THR A 208 2.44 4.73 -7.28
CA THR A 208 2.08 5.79 -6.31
C THR A 208 1.45 5.22 -5.03
N GLY A 209 0.49 4.28 -5.15
CA GLY A 209 -0.15 3.63 -3.99
C GLY A 209 0.85 2.85 -3.15
N CYS A 210 1.63 1.97 -3.78
CA CYS A 210 2.67 1.18 -3.11
C CYS A 210 3.68 2.08 -2.40
N THR A 211 4.18 3.13 -3.08
CA THR A 211 5.13 4.08 -2.51
C THR A 211 4.56 4.82 -1.30
N PHE A 212 3.30 5.28 -1.36
CA PHE A 212 2.63 5.92 -0.22
C PHE A 212 2.56 4.97 0.99
N SER A 213 2.04 3.76 0.78
CA SER A 213 1.84 2.78 1.85
C SER A 213 3.18 2.29 2.43
N ALA A 214 4.22 2.15 1.60
CA ALA A 214 5.57 1.81 2.04
C ALA A 214 6.22 2.95 2.83
N ALA A 215 6.09 4.21 2.40
CA ALA A 215 6.57 5.37 3.16
C ALA A 215 5.89 5.47 4.52
N LEU A 216 4.57 5.24 4.56
CA LEU A 216 3.82 5.19 5.81
C LEU A 216 4.35 4.09 6.75
N ALA A 217 4.58 2.88 6.24
CA ALA A 217 5.13 1.77 7.03
C ALA A 217 6.56 2.07 7.53
N ALA A 218 7.41 2.64 6.68
CA ALA A 218 8.77 3.04 7.06
C ALA A 218 8.76 4.05 8.21
N ARG A 219 7.93 5.08 8.13
CA ARG A 219 7.82 6.12 9.16
C ARG A 219 7.25 5.57 10.47
N LEU A 220 6.26 4.66 10.39
CA LEU A 220 5.75 3.95 11.57
C LEU A 220 6.83 3.05 12.20
N ALA A 221 7.68 2.40 11.40
CA ALA A 221 8.82 1.63 11.89
C ALA A 221 9.84 2.52 12.61
N LEU A 222 10.05 3.75 12.13
CA LEU A 222 10.93 4.75 12.77
C LEU A 222 10.37 5.29 14.09
N GLY A 223 9.06 5.11 14.35
CA GLY A 223 8.41 5.50 15.61
C GLY A 223 7.54 6.76 15.52
N ASP A 224 7.31 7.27 14.31
CA ASP A 224 6.40 8.39 14.11
C ASP A 224 4.98 8.06 14.58
N SER A 225 4.25 9.06 15.06
CA SER A 225 2.80 8.97 15.24
C SER A 225 2.12 8.74 13.88
N LEU A 226 0.89 8.25 13.88
CA LEU A 226 0.17 7.99 12.62
C LEU A 226 -0.05 9.28 11.81
N ASP A 227 -0.33 10.41 12.45
CA ASP A 227 -0.52 11.70 11.78
C ASP A 227 0.78 12.18 11.12
N GLU A 228 1.92 12.11 11.84
CA GLU A 228 3.25 12.46 11.29
C GLU A 228 3.64 11.53 10.15
N ALA A 229 3.45 10.22 10.31
CA ALA A 229 3.73 9.22 9.29
C ALA A 229 2.89 9.44 8.01
N ALA A 230 1.59 9.76 8.17
CA ALA A 230 0.70 10.02 7.06
C ALA A 230 1.07 11.30 6.29
N ARG A 231 1.40 12.39 7.00
CA ARG A 231 1.87 13.64 6.37
C ARG A 231 3.18 13.43 5.63
N GLY A 232 4.14 12.80 6.27
CA GLY A 232 5.42 12.51 5.64
C GLY A 232 5.33 11.56 4.45
N ALA A 233 4.46 10.55 4.49
CA ALA A 233 4.20 9.69 3.35
C ALA A 233 3.56 10.45 2.18
N LYS A 234 2.61 11.35 2.46
CA LYS A 234 1.99 12.24 1.45
C LYS A 234 3.00 13.17 0.80
N GLU A 235 3.86 13.80 1.59
CA GLU A 235 4.92 14.67 1.11
C GLU A 235 5.94 13.89 0.26
N TYR A 236 6.39 12.74 0.78
CA TYR A 236 7.37 11.89 0.10
C TYR A 236 6.86 11.42 -1.28
N VAL A 237 5.64 10.88 -1.36
CA VAL A 237 5.09 10.42 -2.64
C VAL A 237 4.88 11.57 -3.61
N THR A 238 4.47 12.75 -3.14
CA THR A 238 4.31 13.95 -3.96
C THR A 238 5.66 14.39 -4.55
N GLY A 239 6.73 14.36 -3.75
CA GLY A 239 8.10 14.62 -4.20
C GLY A 239 8.58 13.59 -5.21
N ALA A 240 8.37 12.29 -4.94
CA ALA A 240 8.74 11.21 -5.83
C ALA A 240 8.02 11.27 -7.20
N MET A 241 6.77 11.74 -7.24
CA MET A 241 6.05 12.01 -8.48
C MET A 241 6.66 13.17 -9.27
N ARG A 242 7.05 14.26 -8.60
CA ARG A 242 7.68 15.44 -9.26
C ARG A 242 9.04 15.11 -9.87
N HIS A 243 9.75 14.14 -9.28
CA HIS A 243 11.07 13.68 -9.72
C HIS A 243 10.99 12.31 -10.42
N GLY A 244 9.84 12.00 -11.01
CA GLY A 244 9.64 10.74 -11.75
C GLY A 244 10.65 10.53 -12.86
N LEU A 245 10.90 9.27 -13.20
CA LEU A 245 11.94 8.89 -14.16
C LEU A 245 11.31 8.66 -15.53
N PRO A 246 11.84 9.25 -16.62
CA PRO A 246 11.32 9.07 -17.98
C PRO A 246 11.76 7.71 -18.56
N ILE A 247 11.28 6.62 -17.93
CA ILE A 247 11.62 5.23 -18.28
C ILE A 247 10.37 4.53 -18.79
N GLY A 248 10.49 3.90 -19.96
CA GLY A 248 9.39 3.18 -20.62
C GLY A 248 8.41 4.08 -21.36
N GLY A 249 7.50 3.50 -22.13
CA GLY A 249 6.54 4.20 -22.99
C GLY A 249 5.15 4.37 -22.40
N GLY A 250 4.87 3.77 -21.23
CA GLY A 250 3.57 3.78 -20.57
C GLY A 250 3.55 4.61 -19.29
N HIS A 251 2.93 4.07 -18.23
CA HIS A 251 2.95 4.70 -16.91
C HIS A 251 4.36 4.64 -16.32
N GLN A 252 4.98 5.81 -16.19
CA GLN A 252 6.38 5.92 -15.81
C GLN A 252 6.56 5.81 -14.29
N PRO A 253 7.72 5.27 -13.81
CA PRO A 253 7.99 5.09 -12.40
C PRO A 253 8.30 6.39 -11.68
N LEU A 254 8.17 6.35 -10.35
CA LEU A 254 8.50 7.44 -9.44
C LEU A 254 10.02 7.55 -9.21
N GLY A 255 10.49 8.73 -8.85
CA GLY A 255 11.86 8.98 -8.40
C GLY A 255 12.00 8.74 -6.89
N HIS A 256 12.13 7.48 -6.48
CA HIS A 256 12.14 7.11 -5.06
C HIS A 256 13.28 7.73 -4.25
N PHE A 257 14.40 8.06 -4.87
CA PHE A 257 15.59 8.60 -4.20
C PHE A 257 15.74 10.13 -4.35
N TRP A 258 14.64 10.85 -4.59
CA TRP A 258 14.67 12.30 -4.85
C TRP A 258 15.19 13.15 -3.67
N GLN A 259 15.19 12.62 -2.47
CA GLN A 259 15.75 13.28 -1.27
C GLN A 259 17.22 12.91 -1.00
N THR A 260 17.74 11.93 -1.73
CA THR A 260 19.12 11.47 -1.57
C THR A 260 19.98 12.18 -2.61
N PRO A 261 21.10 12.81 -2.22
CA PRO A 261 22.00 13.49 -3.16
C PRO A 261 22.65 12.54 -4.15
#